data_042a28a2cc693ea5440958bb825a0e12
#
_entry.id   042a28a2cc693ea5440958bb825a0e12
#
_cell.length_a   1.000
_cell.length_b   1.000
_cell.length_c   1.000
_cell.angle_alpha   90.00
_cell.angle_beta   90.00
_cell.angle_gamma   90.00
#
_symmetry.space_group_name_H-M   'P 1'
#
loop_
_entity.id
_entity.type
_entity.pdbx_description
1 polymer ?
#
loop_
_entity_poly.entity_id
_entity_poly.type
_entity_poly.pdbx_seq_one_letter_code
_entity_poly.pdbx_strand_id
1 'polypeptide(L)'
;ASDLGLDYRIAAEIGGWLREGRALPGAGRAIQPGDHVLVSGTLGDHGIAIMAARQAVPLATPVESDCAALTPLIAAMRETGAPIRAMRDLTRGGLAAAANEMAQVANVGMVFEEAVIPVRDEVAGACEFLGIEPWHLANEGIVLVVCPPEASEPLLAAMRAHPLGRNAARIGTVVADEHAFVQLRTPFGGMRLLDWLHADP
;
A
#
# COMPACT_ATOMS: atom_id res chain seq x y z
N ALA A 1 26.04 13.83 2.49
CA ALA A 1 26.78 12.88 3.38
C ALA A 1 25.91 12.37 4.55
N SER A 2 24.59 12.66 4.55
CA SER A 2 23.65 12.25 5.63
C SER A 2 22.70 11.11 5.24
N ASP A 3 22.64 10.69 4.00
CA ASP A 3 21.68 9.67 3.54
C ASP A 3 22.15 8.21 3.69
N LEU A 4 23.41 7.99 3.96
CA LEU A 4 23.99 6.64 4.14
C LEU A 4 23.61 5.97 5.49
N GLY A 5 23.11 6.72 6.47
CA GLY A 5 22.78 6.20 7.79
C GLY A 5 21.48 5.39 7.84
N LEU A 6 20.51 5.69 6.98
CA LEU A 6 19.21 5.00 6.93
C LEU A 6 19.36 3.62 6.28
N ASP A 7 20.11 3.54 5.20
CA ASP A 7 20.33 2.30 4.45
C ASP A 7 21.08 1.24 5.26
N TYR A 8 22.01 1.67 6.12
CA TYR A 8 22.77 0.75 6.98
C TYR A 8 21.91 0.13 8.10
N ARG A 9 20.95 0.86 8.66
CA ARG A 9 20.04 0.32 9.68
C ARG A 9 19.08 -0.69 9.08
N ILE A 10 18.50 -0.38 7.93
CA ILE A 10 17.63 -1.29 7.18
C ILE A 10 18.42 -2.54 6.78
N ALA A 11 19.62 -2.40 6.26
CA ALA A 11 20.48 -3.53 5.91
C ALA A 11 20.88 -4.38 7.13
N ALA A 12 21.11 -3.77 8.29
CA ALA A 12 21.43 -4.48 9.53
C ALA A 12 20.22 -5.25 10.08
N GLU A 13 19.00 -4.70 10.00
CA GLU A 13 17.77 -5.38 10.39
C GLU A 13 17.42 -6.53 9.44
N ILE A 14 17.55 -6.32 8.13
CA ILE A 14 17.42 -7.37 7.11
C ILE A 14 18.43 -8.48 7.36
N GLY A 15 19.69 -8.14 7.66
CA GLY A 15 20.73 -9.10 8.02
C GLY A 15 20.42 -9.86 9.32
N GLY A 16 19.72 -9.26 10.28
CA GLY A 16 19.20 -9.89 11.49
C GLY A 16 18.18 -10.97 11.16
N TRP A 17 17.20 -10.64 10.33
CA TRP A 17 16.14 -11.57 9.91
C TRP A 17 16.66 -12.78 9.15
N LEU A 18 17.64 -12.57 8.26
CA LEU A 18 18.29 -13.65 7.50
C LEU A 18 19.09 -14.59 8.41
N ARG A 19 19.78 -14.06 9.45
CA ARG A 19 20.52 -14.88 10.42
C ARG A 19 19.60 -15.71 11.31
N GLU A 20 18.39 -15.22 11.59
CA GLU A 20 17.37 -15.92 12.38
C GLU A 20 16.58 -16.93 11.54
N GLY A 21 16.91 -17.14 10.27
CA GLY A 21 16.18 -18.02 9.35
C GLY A 21 14.76 -17.57 9.04
N ARG A 22 14.43 -16.31 9.30
CA ARG A 22 13.11 -15.73 9.07
C ARG A 22 13.02 -15.24 7.63
N ALA A 23 11.95 -15.62 6.94
CA ALA A 23 11.68 -15.11 5.60
C ALA A 23 11.48 -13.59 5.66
N LEU A 24 12.15 -12.88 4.74
CA LEU A 24 11.91 -11.45 4.58
C LEU A 24 10.46 -11.23 4.13
N PRO A 25 9.68 -10.41 4.83
CA PRO A 25 8.34 -10.02 4.36
C PRO A 25 8.48 -9.05 3.19
N GLY A 26 8.79 -9.51 2.04
CA GLY A 26 8.97 -8.67 0.87
C GLY A 26 8.99 -9.49 -0.42
N ALA A 27 9.20 -10.80 -0.28
CA ALA A 27 9.31 -11.68 -1.44
C ALA A 27 7.95 -12.10 -2.04
N GLY A 28 6.81 -11.69 -1.46
CA GLY A 28 5.46 -12.04 -1.96
C GLY A 28 5.12 -13.52 -1.92
N ARG A 29 6.11 -14.42 -1.95
CA ARG A 29 5.92 -15.88 -2.05
C ARG A 29 5.20 -16.55 -0.88
N ALA A 30 5.03 -15.85 0.25
CA ALA A 30 4.32 -16.36 1.42
C ALA A 30 2.82 -16.02 1.40
N ILE A 31 2.37 -15.22 0.43
CA ILE A 31 0.97 -14.79 0.28
C ILE A 31 0.12 -16.00 -0.13
N GLN A 32 -1.05 -16.13 0.49
CA GLN A 32 -1.96 -17.24 0.27
C GLN A 32 -3.39 -16.75 0.07
N PRO A 33 -4.22 -17.47 -0.70
CA PRO A 33 -5.65 -17.19 -0.77
C PRO A 33 -6.28 -17.18 0.63
N GLY A 34 -7.13 -16.18 0.88
CA GLY A 34 -7.73 -15.91 2.18
C GLY A 34 -6.99 -14.87 3.02
N ASP A 35 -5.73 -14.54 2.69
CA ASP A 35 -5.00 -13.47 3.37
C ASP A 35 -5.72 -12.12 3.18
N HIS A 36 -5.66 -11.26 4.19
CA HIS A 36 -6.17 -9.88 4.15
C HIS A 36 -5.12 -8.92 3.64
N VAL A 37 -5.58 -7.89 2.94
CA VAL A 37 -4.75 -6.80 2.44
C VAL A 37 -5.09 -5.51 3.19
N LEU A 38 -4.09 -4.92 3.83
CA LEU A 38 -4.20 -3.71 4.63
C LEU A 38 -3.39 -2.59 3.99
N VAL A 39 -3.84 -1.34 4.18
CA VAL A 39 -3.09 -0.14 3.82
C VAL A 39 -2.92 0.75 5.05
N SER A 40 -1.80 1.44 5.18
CA SER A 40 -1.52 2.25 6.37
C SER A 40 -2.18 3.62 6.38
N GLY A 41 -2.63 4.15 5.24
CA GLY A 41 -3.18 5.51 5.15
C GLY A 41 -3.91 5.79 3.87
N THR A 42 -4.18 7.08 3.62
CA THR A 42 -4.90 7.58 2.44
C THR A 42 -4.07 7.48 1.17
N LEU A 43 -4.73 7.17 0.04
CA LEU A 43 -4.07 7.03 -1.25
C LEU A 43 -4.11 8.32 -2.08
N GLY A 44 -3.02 8.56 -2.83
CA GLY A 44 -2.92 9.60 -3.83
C GLY A 44 -2.46 10.97 -3.32
N ASP A 45 -2.24 11.12 -2.01
CA ASP A 45 -1.86 12.39 -1.39
C ASP A 45 -0.58 12.97 -2.00
N HIS A 46 0.50 12.18 -2.11
CA HIS A 46 1.76 12.62 -2.71
C HIS A 46 1.58 12.99 -4.18
N GLY A 47 0.95 12.12 -4.97
CA GLY A 47 0.75 12.35 -6.40
C GLY A 47 0.02 13.67 -6.68
N ILE A 48 -1.08 13.92 -5.98
CA ILE A 48 -1.85 15.18 -6.12
C ILE A 48 -1.05 16.39 -5.60
N ALA A 49 -0.34 16.26 -4.46
CA ALA A 49 0.51 17.34 -3.95
C ALA A 49 1.58 17.76 -4.99
N ILE A 50 2.23 16.82 -5.65
CA ILE A 50 3.22 17.11 -6.71
C ILE A 50 2.56 17.72 -7.95
N MET A 51 1.39 17.23 -8.38
CA MET A 51 0.66 17.83 -9.52
C MET A 51 0.23 19.27 -9.21
N ALA A 52 -0.26 19.54 -8.01
CA ALA A 52 -0.61 20.87 -7.57
C ALA A 52 0.61 21.82 -7.53
N ALA A 53 1.73 21.36 -6.98
CA ALA A 53 2.98 22.13 -6.94
C ALA A 53 3.51 22.47 -8.35
N ARG A 54 3.25 21.60 -9.33
CA ARG A 54 3.57 21.83 -10.75
C ARG A 54 2.49 22.64 -11.50
N GLN A 55 1.49 23.16 -10.80
CA GLN A 55 0.36 23.89 -11.36
C GLN A 55 -0.47 23.08 -12.39
N ALA A 56 -0.40 21.77 -12.33
CA ALA A 56 -1.16 20.88 -13.19
C ALA A 56 -2.63 20.76 -12.76
N VAL A 57 -2.93 21.08 -11.49
CA VAL A 57 -4.30 21.07 -10.96
C VAL A 57 -4.48 22.24 -9.97
N PRO A 58 -5.55 23.05 -10.11
CA PRO A 58 -5.92 24.04 -9.11
C PRO A 58 -6.66 23.33 -7.96
N LEU A 59 -6.11 23.40 -6.75
CA LEU A 59 -6.76 22.90 -5.55
C LEU A 59 -7.34 24.05 -4.73
N ALA A 60 -8.61 23.93 -4.33
CA ALA A 60 -9.23 24.86 -3.38
C ALA A 60 -8.64 24.71 -1.97
N THR A 61 -8.32 23.47 -1.58
CA THR A 61 -7.67 23.12 -0.31
C THR A 61 -6.32 22.48 -0.63
N PRO A 62 -5.21 22.96 -0.03
CA PRO A 62 -3.91 22.36 -0.23
C PRO A 62 -3.89 20.89 0.24
N VAL A 63 -3.33 20.00 -0.59
CA VAL A 63 -3.01 18.62 -0.22
C VAL A 63 -1.52 18.56 0.09
N GLU A 64 -1.18 18.13 1.30
CA GLU A 64 0.21 17.88 1.70
C GLU A 64 0.64 16.49 1.26
N SER A 65 1.92 16.38 0.89
CA SER A 65 2.52 15.08 0.59
C SER A 65 2.55 14.19 1.83
N ASP A 66 2.28 12.90 1.63
CA ASP A 66 2.37 11.85 2.65
C ASP A 66 3.83 11.41 2.95
N CYS A 67 4.83 12.05 2.36
CA CYS A 67 6.24 11.65 2.47
C CYS A 67 6.66 11.49 3.94
N ALA A 68 6.99 10.24 4.32
CA ALA A 68 7.34 9.89 5.70
C ALA A 68 8.22 8.64 5.77
N ALA A 69 9.07 8.58 6.81
CA ALA A 69 9.83 7.38 7.13
C ALA A 69 8.93 6.32 7.78
N LEU A 70 8.71 5.19 7.13
CA LEU A 70 7.81 4.12 7.60
C LEU A 70 8.41 3.22 8.68
N THR A 71 9.70 3.31 8.96
CA THR A 71 10.39 2.45 9.94
C THR A 71 9.71 2.42 11.32
N PRO A 72 9.26 3.54 11.92
CA PRO A 72 8.57 3.50 13.22
C PRO A 72 7.22 2.78 13.16
N LEU A 73 6.45 2.96 12.09
CA LEU A 73 5.18 2.28 11.89
C LEU A 73 5.38 0.76 11.73
N ILE A 74 6.39 0.36 10.94
CA ILE A 74 6.75 -1.06 10.75
C ILE A 74 7.21 -1.67 12.09
N ALA A 75 7.98 -0.95 12.90
CA ALA A 75 8.38 -1.40 14.23
C ALA A 75 7.16 -1.65 15.13
N ALA A 76 6.20 -0.71 15.18
CA ALA A 76 4.97 -0.86 15.95
C ALA A 76 4.14 -2.09 15.52
N MET A 77 4.02 -2.33 14.21
CA MET A 77 3.37 -3.55 13.70
C MET A 77 4.09 -4.83 14.14
N ARG A 78 5.42 -4.83 14.11
CA ARG A 78 6.23 -6.00 14.52
C ARG A 78 6.13 -6.30 16.01
N GLU A 79 6.00 -5.28 16.85
CA GLU A 79 5.83 -5.43 18.31
C GLU A 79 4.55 -6.19 18.67
N THR A 80 3.54 -6.24 17.79
CA THR A 80 2.33 -7.05 18.01
C THR A 80 2.62 -8.56 18.01
N GLY A 81 3.73 -9.00 17.41
CA GLY A 81 4.00 -10.42 17.17
C GLY A 81 3.10 -11.08 16.11
N ALA A 82 2.14 -10.34 15.55
CA ALA A 82 1.23 -10.84 14.53
C ALA A 82 1.99 -11.14 13.22
N PRO A 83 1.69 -12.26 12.54
CA PRO A 83 2.40 -12.64 11.32
C PRO A 83 2.06 -11.70 10.16
N ILE A 84 3.11 -11.31 9.42
CA ILE A 84 3.03 -10.54 8.18
C ILE A 84 3.58 -11.41 7.05
N ARG A 85 2.80 -11.58 5.97
CA ARG A 85 3.19 -12.35 4.78
C ARG A 85 4.09 -11.55 3.85
N ALA A 86 3.70 -10.30 3.59
CA ALA A 86 4.43 -9.39 2.72
C ALA A 86 4.12 -7.94 3.06
N MET A 87 5.04 -7.05 2.71
CA MET A 87 4.87 -5.59 2.78
C MET A 87 5.47 -4.96 1.53
N ARG A 88 4.86 -3.87 1.06
CA ARG A 88 5.35 -3.07 -0.05
C ARG A 88 4.98 -1.60 0.16
N ASP A 89 5.89 -0.69 -0.08
CA ASP A 89 5.60 0.74 -0.20
C ASP A 89 4.83 1.02 -1.49
N LEU A 90 3.94 2.01 -1.44
CA LEU A 90 3.07 2.36 -2.57
C LEU A 90 3.63 3.54 -3.37
N THR A 91 4.92 3.51 -3.68
CA THR A 91 5.61 4.59 -4.39
C THR A 91 5.18 4.65 -5.86
N ARG A 92 6.05 4.46 -6.81
CA ARG A 92 5.75 4.59 -8.24
C ARG A 92 4.67 3.61 -8.70
N GLY A 93 3.61 4.15 -9.33
CA GLY A 93 2.45 3.37 -9.82
C GLY A 93 1.45 2.98 -8.73
N GLY A 94 1.65 3.43 -7.49
CA GLY A 94 0.70 3.35 -6.38
C GLY A 94 0.29 1.93 -5.98
N LEU A 95 -0.95 1.82 -5.52
CA LEU A 95 -1.55 0.54 -5.14
C LEU A 95 -1.62 -0.44 -6.32
N ALA A 96 -1.96 0.06 -7.51
CA ALA A 96 -2.11 -0.78 -8.70
C ALA A 96 -0.80 -1.53 -9.03
N ALA A 97 0.33 -0.82 -9.09
CA ALA A 97 1.62 -1.45 -9.38
C ALA A 97 2.04 -2.43 -8.28
N ALA A 98 2.00 -1.99 -7.01
CA ALA A 98 2.42 -2.81 -5.87
C ALA A 98 1.59 -4.10 -5.76
N ALA A 99 0.26 -4.01 -5.92
CA ALA A 99 -0.62 -5.17 -5.83
C ALA A 99 -0.40 -6.17 -6.97
N ASN A 100 -0.26 -5.69 -8.21
CA ASN A 100 0.01 -6.56 -9.37
C ASN A 100 1.37 -7.26 -9.24
N GLU A 101 2.44 -6.54 -8.84
CA GLU A 101 3.74 -7.15 -8.57
C GLU A 101 3.64 -8.28 -7.54
N MET A 102 2.94 -8.03 -6.41
CA MET A 102 2.78 -9.02 -5.35
C MET A 102 1.92 -10.21 -5.80
N ALA A 103 0.84 -9.97 -6.52
CA ALA A 103 -0.05 -10.99 -7.07
C ALA A 103 0.68 -11.93 -8.04
N GLN A 104 1.45 -11.36 -8.96
CA GLN A 104 2.25 -12.14 -9.93
C GLN A 104 3.34 -12.97 -9.26
N VAL A 105 4.09 -12.40 -8.30
CA VAL A 105 5.14 -13.13 -7.58
C VAL A 105 4.57 -14.28 -6.76
N ALA A 106 3.38 -14.11 -6.18
CA ALA A 106 2.70 -15.12 -5.37
C ALA A 106 1.84 -16.10 -6.20
N ASN A 107 1.57 -15.80 -7.47
CA ASN A 107 0.62 -16.51 -8.35
C ASN A 107 -0.78 -16.62 -7.71
N VAL A 108 -1.31 -15.48 -7.28
CA VAL A 108 -2.63 -15.33 -6.64
C VAL A 108 -3.34 -14.11 -7.20
N GLY A 109 -4.67 -14.06 -7.10
CA GLY A 109 -5.44 -12.85 -7.34
C GLY A 109 -5.59 -12.01 -6.07
N MET A 110 -6.00 -10.74 -6.26
CA MET A 110 -6.40 -9.86 -5.17
C MET A 110 -7.72 -9.17 -5.53
N VAL A 111 -8.63 -9.08 -4.56
CA VAL A 111 -9.88 -8.34 -4.71
C VAL A 111 -9.90 -7.23 -3.68
N PHE A 112 -9.96 -5.99 -4.15
CA PHE A 112 -10.11 -4.80 -3.33
C PHE A 112 -11.57 -4.33 -3.31
N GLU A 113 -11.99 -3.78 -2.19
CA GLU A 113 -13.29 -3.15 -2.01
C GLU A 113 -13.13 -1.63 -2.14
N GLU A 114 -13.53 -1.05 -3.26
CA GLU A 114 -13.34 0.39 -3.57
C GLU A 114 -13.87 1.30 -2.45
N ALA A 115 -15.03 0.97 -1.89
CA ALA A 115 -15.68 1.78 -0.87
C ALA A 115 -14.93 1.91 0.46
N VAL A 116 -13.95 1.03 0.73
CA VAL A 116 -13.17 1.06 1.99
C VAL A 116 -11.72 1.47 1.78
N ILE A 117 -11.29 1.74 0.55
CA ILE A 117 -9.98 2.30 0.28
C ILE A 117 -9.97 3.75 0.76
N PRO A 118 -9.10 4.13 1.72
CA PRO A 118 -9.11 5.49 2.23
C PRO A 118 -8.51 6.46 1.19
N VAL A 119 -9.29 7.45 0.81
CA VAL A 119 -8.90 8.55 -0.08
C VAL A 119 -9.48 9.83 0.51
N ARG A 120 -8.72 10.92 0.55
CA ARG A 120 -9.22 12.22 0.99
C ARG A 120 -10.16 12.81 -0.04
N ASP A 121 -11.17 13.56 0.40
CA ASP A 121 -12.14 14.19 -0.50
C ASP A 121 -11.47 15.14 -1.51
N GLU A 122 -10.43 15.88 -1.09
CA GLU A 122 -9.66 16.78 -1.95
C GLU A 122 -8.90 16.00 -3.04
N VAL A 123 -8.38 14.83 -2.71
CA VAL A 123 -7.69 13.94 -3.65
C VAL A 123 -8.69 13.32 -4.61
N ALA A 124 -9.82 12.83 -4.11
CA ALA A 124 -10.89 12.27 -4.93
C ALA A 124 -11.43 13.28 -5.93
N GLY A 125 -11.71 14.51 -5.49
CA GLY A 125 -12.16 15.59 -6.37
C GLY A 125 -11.12 15.99 -7.43
N ALA A 126 -9.84 16.04 -7.07
CA ALA A 126 -8.75 16.27 -8.03
C ALA A 126 -8.65 15.15 -9.07
N CYS A 127 -8.75 13.90 -8.63
CA CYS A 127 -8.72 12.73 -9.50
C CYS A 127 -9.91 12.74 -10.49
N GLU A 128 -11.12 13.05 -10.02
CA GLU A 128 -12.29 13.19 -10.87
C GLU A 128 -12.12 14.28 -11.93
N PHE A 129 -11.60 15.45 -11.53
CA PHE A 129 -11.33 16.56 -12.46
C PHE A 129 -10.29 16.18 -13.52
N LEU A 130 -9.26 15.42 -13.15
CA LEU A 130 -8.17 15.03 -14.07
C LEU A 130 -8.51 13.76 -14.88
N GLY A 131 -9.56 13.02 -14.56
CA GLY A 131 -9.90 11.75 -15.17
C GLY A 131 -8.90 10.63 -14.84
N ILE A 132 -8.29 10.68 -13.63
CA ILE A 132 -7.33 9.68 -13.15
C ILE A 132 -7.86 9.01 -11.88
N GLU A 133 -7.26 7.91 -11.48
CA GLU A 133 -7.69 7.15 -10.29
C GLU A 133 -6.63 7.20 -9.20
N PRO A 134 -7.02 7.38 -7.91
CA PRO A 134 -6.08 7.56 -6.80
C PRO A 134 -5.17 6.36 -6.57
N TRP A 135 -5.59 5.15 -6.93
CA TRP A 135 -4.79 3.92 -6.78
C TRP A 135 -3.64 3.78 -7.77
N HIS A 136 -3.55 4.63 -8.78
CA HIS A 136 -2.40 4.73 -9.68
C HIS A 136 -1.39 5.80 -9.26
N LEU A 137 -1.77 6.66 -8.31
CA LEU A 137 -0.92 7.75 -7.85
C LEU A 137 0.13 7.26 -6.86
N ALA A 138 1.32 7.84 -6.96
CA ALA A 138 2.40 7.56 -6.03
C ALA A 138 2.09 8.07 -4.62
N ASN A 139 2.55 7.32 -3.63
CA ASN A 139 2.57 7.66 -2.21
C ASN A 139 4.00 7.44 -1.70
N GLU A 140 4.49 8.32 -0.84
CA GLU A 140 5.87 8.27 -0.33
C GLU A 140 5.93 7.98 1.19
N GLY A 141 4.76 7.69 1.79
CA GLY A 141 4.61 7.39 3.22
C GLY A 141 3.54 6.35 3.53
N ILE A 142 3.16 5.53 2.53
CA ILE A 142 2.13 4.51 2.68
C ILE A 142 2.71 3.12 2.42
N VAL A 143 2.32 2.14 3.26
CA VAL A 143 2.67 0.73 3.11
C VAL A 143 1.44 -0.14 2.90
N LEU A 144 1.53 -1.06 1.94
CA LEU A 144 0.63 -2.18 1.74
C LEU A 144 1.14 -3.38 2.54
N VAL A 145 0.25 -4.03 3.27
CA VAL A 145 0.58 -5.18 4.12
C VAL A 145 -0.35 -6.33 3.79
N VAL A 146 0.21 -7.52 3.57
CA VAL A 146 -0.57 -8.76 3.43
C VAL A 146 -0.32 -9.63 4.65
N CYS A 147 -1.40 -10.10 5.27
CA CYS A 147 -1.34 -10.89 6.49
C CYS A 147 -2.45 -11.94 6.56
N PRO A 148 -2.29 -13.01 7.36
CA PRO A 148 -3.38 -13.94 7.63
C PRO A 148 -4.57 -13.23 8.29
N PRO A 149 -5.81 -13.74 8.15
CA PRO A 149 -7.01 -13.10 8.68
C PRO A 149 -6.94 -12.79 10.18
N GLU A 150 -6.38 -13.71 10.97
CA GLU A 150 -6.22 -13.57 12.44
C GLU A 150 -5.24 -12.47 12.84
N ALA A 151 -4.31 -12.09 11.95
CA ALA A 151 -3.34 -11.02 12.18
C ALA A 151 -3.89 -9.62 11.84
N SER A 152 -4.99 -9.55 11.10
CA SER A 152 -5.51 -8.30 10.54
C SER A 152 -5.86 -7.27 11.62
N GLU A 153 -6.66 -7.65 12.62
CA GLU A 153 -7.09 -6.71 13.67
C GLU A 153 -5.94 -6.25 14.57
N PRO A 154 -5.04 -7.11 15.09
CA PRO A 154 -3.87 -6.65 15.83
C PRO A 154 -2.98 -5.68 15.05
N LEU A 155 -2.75 -5.95 13.76
CA LEU A 155 -1.95 -5.06 12.90
C LEU A 155 -2.64 -3.73 12.65
N LEU A 156 -3.95 -3.72 12.35
CA LEU A 156 -4.74 -2.50 12.18
C LEU A 156 -4.77 -1.67 13.46
N ALA A 157 -4.93 -2.29 14.62
CA ALA A 157 -4.91 -1.60 15.90
C ALA A 157 -3.55 -0.92 16.13
N ALA A 158 -2.44 -1.61 15.89
CA ALA A 158 -1.10 -1.06 15.99
C ALA A 158 -0.85 0.09 15.00
N MET A 159 -1.29 -0.08 13.74
CA MET A 159 -1.20 0.98 12.74
C MET A 159 -1.97 2.22 13.19
N ARG A 160 -3.23 2.08 13.57
CA ARG A 160 -4.11 3.20 13.95
C ARG A 160 -3.67 3.93 15.21
N ALA A 161 -2.96 3.25 16.10
CA ALA A 161 -2.33 3.87 17.28
C ALA A 161 -1.11 4.72 16.93
N HIS A 162 -0.51 4.53 15.76
CA HIS A 162 0.65 5.28 15.29
C HIS A 162 0.21 6.48 14.42
N PRO A 163 0.87 7.66 14.52
CA PRO A 163 0.51 8.85 13.73
C PRO A 163 0.43 8.61 12.22
N LEU A 164 1.33 7.81 11.66
CA LEU A 164 1.39 7.49 10.22
C LEU A 164 0.34 6.45 9.78
N GLY A 165 -0.39 5.83 10.71
CA GLY A 165 -1.33 4.77 10.41
C GLY A 165 -2.78 5.08 10.82
N ARG A 166 -3.10 6.33 11.18
CA ARG A 166 -4.43 6.72 11.69
C ARG A 166 -5.59 6.32 10.77
N ASN A 167 -5.36 6.37 9.47
CA ASN A 167 -6.33 6.02 8.43
C ASN A 167 -6.13 4.60 7.90
N ALA A 168 -5.42 3.73 8.65
CA ALA A 168 -5.21 2.36 8.22
C ALA A 168 -6.53 1.60 8.05
N ALA A 169 -6.63 0.84 6.97
CA ALA A 169 -7.83 0.08 6.63
C ALA A 169 -7.47 -1.29 6.04
N ARG A 170 -8.37 -2.25 6.24
CA ARG A 170 -8.39 -3.47 5.44
C ARG A 170 -9.13 -3.15 4.15
N ILE A 171 -8.43 -3.24 3.03
CA ILE A 171 -8.93 -2.83 1.72
C ILE A 171 -9.28 -4.00 0.81
N GLY A 172 -8.88 -5.23 1.14
CA GLY A 172 -9.12 -6.36 0.26
C GLY A 172 -8.74 -7.71 0.85
N THR A 173 -8.82 -8.71 -0.02
CA THR A 173 -8.52 -10.10 0.29
C THR A 173 -7.81 -10.75 -0.89
N VAL A 174 -6.87 -11.64 -0.60
CA VAL A 174 -6.19 -12.49 -1.57
C VAL A 174 -7.11 -13.64 -1.96
N VAL A 175 -7.20 -13.94 -3.25
CA VAL A 175 -8.03 -15.02 -3.80
C VAL A 175 -7.20 -15.98 -4.63
N ALA A 176 -7.68 -17.22 -4.79
CA ALA A 176 -7.10 -18.14 -5.75
C ALA A 176 -7.44 -17.65 -7.17
N ASP A 177 -6.43 -17.38 -7.97
CA ASP A 177 -6.58 -16.97 -9.38
C ASP A 177 -5.31 -17.32 -10.15
N GLU A 178 -5.42 -18.21 -11.14
CA GLU A 178 -4.31 -18.68 -11.96
C GLU A 178 -3.73 -17.59 -12.89
N HIS A 179 -4.49 -16.52 -13.13
CA HIS A 179 -4.05 -15.39 -13.95
C HIS A 179 -3.44 -14.25 -13.13
N ALA A 180 -3.45 -14.39 -11.81
CA ALA A 180 -2.95 -13.38 -10.86
C ALA A 180 -3.60 -11.99 -11.07
N PHE A 181 -4.89 -11.94 -11.38
CA PHE A 181 -5.61 -10.69 -11.59
C PHE A 181 -5.81 -9.93 -10.29
N VAL A 182 -5.55 -8.64 -10.36
CA VAL A 182 -5.94 -7.68 -9.32
C VAL A 182 -7.25 -7.01 -9.74
N GLN A 183 -8.25 -7.09 -8.90
CA GLN A 183 -9.60 -6.61 -9.20
C GLN A 183 -10.08 -5.62 -8.14
N LEU A 184 -10.90 -4.69 -8.57
CA LEU A 184 -11.57 -3.71 -7.73
C LEU A 184 -13.08 -3.95 -7.78
N ARG A 185 -13.69 -4.20 -6.62
CA ARG A 185 -15.15 -4.28 -6.50
C ARG A 185 -15.70 -2.88 -6.27
N THR A 186 -16.54 -2.43 -7.20
CA THR A 186 -17.17 -1.12 -7.12
C THR A 186 -18.29 -1.10 -6.06
N PRO A 187 -18.68 0.07 -5.53
CA PRO A 187 -19.78 0.21 -4.58
C PRO A 187 -21.13 -0.35 -5.09
N PHE A 188 -21.29 -0.45 -6.39
CA PHE A 188 -22.48 -0.99 -7.05
C PHE A 188 -22.41 -2.50 -7.33
N GLY A 189 -21.35 -3.19 -6.85
CA GLY A 189 -21.16 -4.64 -6.99
C GLY A 189 -20.51 -5.08 -8.30
N GLY A 190 -20.15 -4.16 -9.19
CA GLY A 190 -19.38 -4.46 -10.39
C GLY A 190 -17.93 -4.83 -10.04
N MET A 191 -17.30 -5.65 -10.89
CA MET A 191 -15.87 -5.97 -10.80
C MET A 191 -15.15 -5.36 -11.99
N ARG A 192 -13.99 -4.77 -11.76
CA ARG A 192 -13.11 -4.28 -12.82
C ARG A 192 -11.67 -4.65 -12.52
N LEU A 193 -10.85 -4.83 -13.54
CA LEU A 193 -9.43 -5.04 -13.38
C LEU A 193 -8.77 -3.75 -12.89
N LEU A 194 -7.86 -3.90 -11.95
CA LEU A 194 -6.93 -2.88 -11.53
C LEU A 194 -5.57 -3.22 -12.15
N ASP A 195 -5.38 -2.76 -13.37
CA ASP A 195 -4.18 -3.05 -14.14
C ASP A 195 -3.10 -1.98 -13.92
N TRP A 196 -1.87 -2.30 -14.31
CA TRP A 196 -0.79 -1.33 -14.34
C TRP A 196 -1.09 -0.25 -15.38
N LEU A 197 -0.73 0.98 -15.07
CA LEU A 197 -0.56 1.96 -16.15
C LEU A 197 0.75 1.60 -16.86
N HIS A 198 0.66 0.93 -18.00
CA HIS A 198 1.77 0.89 -18.92
C HIS A 198 1.99 2.32 -19.42
N ALA A 199 3.04 2.99 -18.92
CA ALA A 199 3.55 4.13 -19.64
C ALA A 199 4.05 3.58 -20.98
N ASP A 200 3.42 3.96 -22.07
CA ASP A 200 3.97 3.75 -23.40
C ASP A 200 5.39 4.33 -23.43
N PRO A 201 6.37 3.61 -24.01
CA PRO A 201 7.76 4.01 -24.02
C PRO A 201 8.00 5.35 -24.73
#